data_59402251c51795218c3936bcace18503
#
_entry.id   59402251c51795218c3936bcace18503
#
_cell.length_a   1.000
_cell.length_b   1.000
_cell.length_c   1.000
_cell.angle_alpha   90.00
_cell.angle_beta   90.00
_cell.angle_gamma   90.00
#
_symmetry.space_group_name_H-M   'P 1'
#
loop_
_entity.id
_entity.type
_entity.pdbx_description
1 polymer ?
#
loop_
_entity_poly.entity_id
_entity_poly.type
_entity_poly.pdbx_seq_one_letter_code
_entity_poly.pdbx_strand_id
1 'polypeptide(L)'
;MTEIHTYRCDICGKTFDDEYDCYKHEMEHNAAKLKSAVVMMDSLGKILPLDDIHTAIERVYAIYVGCKEAADILWKMFKDEGYAAPIEDIRTPVLYPAFFIYDQDHFCWLYMRDLEEEYNRLLELKTTAENALLH
;
A
#
# COMPACT_ATOMS: atom_id res chain seq x y z
N MET A 1 11.94 -5.64 41.74
CA MET A 1 10.79 -6.17 40.99
C MET A 1 11.01 -5.96 39.52
N THR A 2 11.08 -7.04 38.73
CA THR A 2 11.31 -6.95 37.29
C THR A 2 9.95 -6.80 36.59
N GLU A 3 9.75 -5.68 35.91
CA GLU A 3 8.59 -5.53 35.04
C GLU A 3 8.76 -6.39 33.80
N ILE A 4 7.79 -7.26 33.56
CA ILE A 4 7.74 -8.06 32.34
C ILE A 4 6.81 -7.36 31.35
N HIS A 5 7.37 -6.83 30.28
CA HIS A 5 6.59 -6.25 29.19
C HIS A 5 6.34 -7.31 28.12
N THR A 6 5.08 -7.51 27.79
CA THR A 6 4.66 -8.44 26.76
C THR A 6 3.98 -7.64 25.65
N TYR A 7 4.40 -7.86 24.41
CA TYR A 7 3.84 -7.23 23.22
C TYR A 7 2.95 -8.22 22.50
N ARG A 8 1.75 -7.80 22.18
CA ARG A 8 0.75 -8.65 21.53
C ARG A 8 0.51 -8.18 20.09
N CYS A 9 0.54 -9.13 19.14
CA CYS A 9 0.13 -8.87 17.78
C CYS A 9 -1.38 -8.62 17.73
N ASP A 10 -1.80 -7.46 17.23
CA ASP A 10 -3.20 -7.06 17.14
C ASP A 10 -4.01 -7.90 16.15
N ILE A 11 -3.33 -8.61 15.23
CA ILE A 11 -3.99 -9.37 14.16
C ILE A 11 -4.31 -10.80 14.61
N CYS A 12 -3.35 -11.52 15.22
CA CYS A 12 -3.50 -12.92 15.58
C CYS A 12 -3.45 -13.20 17.09
N GLY A 13 -3.09 -12.21 17.90
CA GLY A 13 -3.01 -12.35 19.35
C GLY A 13 -1.75 -13.02 19.87
N LYS A 14 -0.80 -13.38 19.01
CA LYS A 14 0.47 -13.97 19.45
C LYS A 14 1.28 -12.95 20.26
N THR A 15 1.91 -13.42 21.34
CA THR A 15 2.68 -12.57 22.25
C THR A 15 4.18 -12.70 22.02
N PHE A 16 4.90 -11.60 22.27
CA PHE A 16 6.34 -11.50 22.10
C PHE A 16 6.95 -10.79 23.30
N ASP A 17 8.17 -11.17 23.67
CA ASP A 17 8.93 -10.50 24.74
C ASP A 17 9.66 -9.26 24.22
N ASP A 18 9.89 -9.15 22.90
CA ASP A 18 10.58 -8.07 22.23
C ASP A 18 9.62 -7.29 21.34
N GLU A 19 9.59 -5.96 21.49
CA GLU A 19 8.78 -5.05 20.66
C GLU A 19 9.11 -5.20 19.18
N TYR A 20 10.40 -5.30 18.84
CA TYR A 20 10.83 -5.45 17.45
C TYR A 20 10.31 -6.74 16.80
N ASP A 21 10.35 -7.86 17.54
CA ASP A 21 9.84 -9.14 17.05
C ASP A 21 8.34 -9.08 16.79
N CYS A 22 7.60 -8.43 17.68
CA CYS A 22 6.16 -8.20 17.52
C CYS A 22 5.87 -7.34 16.28
N TYR A 23 6.58 -6.24 16.12
CA TYR A 23 6.45 -5.34 14.97
C TYR A 23 6.74 -6.07 13.65
N LYS A 24 7.82 -6.83 13.60
CA LYS A 24 8.20 -7.62 12.41
C LYS A 24 7.12 -8.64 12.05
N HIS A 25 6.56 -9.29 13.06
CA HIS A 25 5.47 -10.26 12.88
C HIS A 25 4.22 -9.59 12.32
N GLU A 26 3.84 -8.42 12.83
CA GLU A 26 2.71 -7.64 12.29
C GLU A 26 2.96 -7.20 10.84
N MET A 27 4.19 -6.82 10.50
CA MET A 27 4.56 -6.48 9.12
C MET A 27 4.40 -7.68 8.17
N GLU A 28 4.71 -8.89 8.62
CA GLU A 28 4.50 -10.10 7.82
C GLU A 28 3.00 -10.33 7.55
N HIS A 29 2.15 -10.13 8.55
CA HIS A 29 0.69 -10.20 8.36
C HIS A 29 0.20 -9.15 7.34
N ASN A 30 0.66 -7.92 7.48
CA ASN A 30 0.28 -6.83 6.60
C ASN A 30 0.73 -7.09 5.16
N ALA A 31 1.96 -7.56 4.98
CA ALA A 31 2.48 -7.90 3.65
C ALA A 31 1.67 -9.01 2.97
N ALA A 32 1.31 -10.06 3.72
CA ALA A 32 0.48 -11.15 3.20
C ALA A 32 -0.90 -10.64 2.75
N LYS A 33 -1.51 -9.73 3.52
CA LYS A 33 -2.79 -9.14 3.17
C LYS A 33 -2.68 -8.23 1.96
N LEU A 34 -1.63 -7.42 1.87
CA LEU A 34 -1.40 -6.52 0.75
C LEU A 34 -1.18 -7.29 -0.56
N LYS A 35 -0.48 -8.41 -0.52
CA LYS A 35 -0.25 -9.25 -1.71
C LYS A 35 -1.54 -9.73 -2.38
N SER A 36 -2.61 -9.87 -1.63
CA SER A 36 -3.90 -10.33 -2.16
C SER A 36 -4.73 -9.22 -2.79
N ALA A 37 -4.41 -7.95 -2.55
CA ALA A 37 -5.27 -6.84 -2.93
C ALA A 37 -4.52 -5.62 -3.51
N VAL A 38 -3.21 -5.56 -3.44
CA VAL A 38 -2.42 -4.39 -3.85
C VAL A 38 -1.35 -4.76 -4.86
N VAL A 39 -1.21 -3.93 -5.90
CA VAL A 39 -0.11 -4.01 -6.86
C VAL A 39 0.56 -2.64 -6.94
N MET A 40 1.86 -2.59 -6.66
CA MET A 40 2.68 -1.40 -6.82
C MET A 40 3.55 -1.55 -8.07
N MET A 41 3.63 -0.49 -8.87
CA MET A 41 4.38 -0.50 -10.13
C MET A 41 5.27 0.74 -10.24
N ASP A 42 6.40 0.58 -10.93
CA ASP A 42 7.27 1.71 -11.26
C ASP A 42 6.77 2.45 -12.53
N SER A 43 7.49 3.49 -12.95
CA SER A 43 7.12 4.30 -14.13
C SER A 43 7.15 3.52 -15.45
N LEU A 44 7.79 2.36 -15.49
CA LEU A 44 7.84 1.49 -16.66
C LEU A 44 6.75 0.41 -16.64
N GLY A 45 5.91 0.39 -15.60
CA GLY A 45 4.87 -0.62 -15.43
C GLY A 45 5.36 -1.93 -14.83
N LYS A 46 6.60 -1.97 -14.32
CA LYS A 46 7.14 -3.15 -13.68
C LYS A 46 6.57 -3.30 -12.26
N ILE A 47 6.10 -4.49 -11.94
CA ILE A 47 5.55 -4.78 -10.62
C ILE A 47 6.67 -4.83 -9.58
N LEU A 48 6.48 -4.09 -8.48
CA LEU A 48 7.42 -4.03 -7.37
C LEU A 48 7.04 -5.05 -6.30
N PRO A 49 8.02 -5.81 -5.75
CA PRO A 49 7.73 -6.78 -4.69
C PRO A 49 7.30 -6.11 -3.40
N LEU A 50 6.25 -6.62 -2.78
CA LEU A 50 5.72 -6.12 -1.51
C LEU A 50 6.46 -6.67 -0.29
N ASP A 51 7.35 -7.64 -0.50
CA ASP A 51 8.17 -8.20 0.57
C ASP A 51 9.17 -7.19 1.15
N ASP A 52 9.63 -6.26 0.31
CA ASP A 52 10.47 -5.14 0.71
C ASP A 52 9.69 -3.84 0.45
N ILE A 53 8.80 -3.51 1.39
CA ILE A 53 7.91 -2.36 1.24
C ILE A 53 8.67 -1.04 1.16
N HIS A 54 9.77 -0.90 1.89
CA HIS A 54 10.57 0.32 1.88
C HIS A 54 11.11 0.60 0.46
N THR A 55 11.72 -0.39 -0.18
CA THR A 55 12.22 -0.27 -1.55
C THR A 55 11.09 -0.05 -2.55
N ALA A 56 9.95 -0.73 -2.35
CA ALA A 56 8.79 -0.56 -3.21
C ALA A 56 8.25 0.87 -3.14
N ILE A 57 8.13 1.45 -1.95
CA ILE A 57 7.67 2.83 -1.75
C ILE A 57 8.61 3.84 -2.44
N GLU A 58 9.92 3.62 -2.37
CA GLU A 58 10.88 4.53 -3.00
C GLU A 58 10.78 4.56 -4.53
N ARG A 59 10.34 3.45 -5.14
CA ARG A 59 10.28 3.31 -6.60
C ARG A 59 8.88 3.42 -7.18
N VAL A 60 7.86 3.47 -6.34
CA VAL A 60 6.48 3.44 -6.79
C VAL A 60 6.12 4.65 -7.66
N TYR A 61 5.41 4.36 -8.73
CA TYR A 61 4.79 5.37 -9.59
C TYR A 61 3.27 5.20 -9.63
N ALA A 62 2.79 3.96 -9.63
CA ALA A 62 1.39 3.62 -9.72
C ALA A 62 1.03 2.56 -8.68
N ILE A 63 -0.15 2.69 -8.07
CA ILE A 63 -0.66 1.73 -7.09
C ILE A 63 -2.09 1.35 -7.44
N TYR A 64 -2.36 0.05 -7.54
CA TYR A 64 -3.69 -0.50 -7.63
C TYR A 64 -4.08 -1.09 -6.28
N VAL A 65 -5.22 -0.68 -5.74
CA VAL A 65 -5.73 -1.15 -4.45
C VAL A 65 -7.13 -1.72 -4.62
N GLY A 66 -7.30 -3.00 -4.27
CA GLY A 66 -8.55 -3.72 -4.48
C GLY A 66 -9.66 -3.42 -3.48
N CYS A 67 -9.32 -2.99 -2.26
CA CYS A 67 -10.30 -2.72 -1.22
C CYS A 67 -9.80 -1.67 -0.23
N LYS A 68 -10.74 -1.05 0.48
CA LYS A 68 -10.42 -0.01 1.47
C LYS A 68 -9.55 -0.52 2.61
N GLU A 69 -9.78 -1.73 3.07
CA GLU A 69 -9.02 -2.32 4.17
C GLU A 69 -7.52 -2.43 3.82
N ALA A 70 -7.21 -2.88 2.61
CA ALA A 70 -5.84 -2.93 2.13
C ALA A 70 -5.25 -1.52 1.97
N ALA A 71 -6.05 -0.56 1.52
CA ALA A 71 -5.63 0.84 1.42
C ALA A 71 -5.24 1.42 2.78
N ASP A 72 -6.05 1.21 3.81
CA ASP A 72 -5.78 1.72 5.16
C ASP A 72 -4.44 1.16 5.70
N ILE A 73 -4.18 -0.11 5.49
CA ILE A 73 -2.91 -0.75 5.86
C ILE A 73 -1.74 -0.12 5.09
N LEU A 74 -1.89 0.03 3.79
CA LEU A 74 -0.83 0.55 2.92
C LEU A 74 -0.49 2.00 3.24
N TRP A 75 -1.51 2.85 3.44
CA TRP A 75 -1.29 4.26 3.76
C TRP A 75 -0.63 4.45 5.13
N LYS A 76 -0.95 3.59 6.09
CA LYS A 76 -0.26 3.58 7.37
C LYS A 76 1.22 3.23 7.21
N MET A 77 1.53 2.24 6.37
CA MET A 77 2.92 1.86 6.08
C MET A 77 3.68 3.01 5.41
N PHE A 78 3.07 3.74 4.47
CA PHE A 78 3.68 4.93 3.88
C PHE A 78 4.04 5.97 4.94
N LYS A 79 3.11 6.26 5.85
CA LYS A 79 3.34 7.23 6.93
C LYS A 79 4.43 6.77 7.88
N ASP A 80 4.45 5.49 8.23
CA ASP A 80 5.47 4.92 9.13
C ASP A 80 6.87 5.00 8.52
N GLU A 81 6.97 4.93 7.19
CA GLU A 81 8.24 5.07 6.47
C GLU A 81 8.60 6.53 6.14
N GLY A 82 7.78 7.48 6.57
CA GLY A 82 8.03 8.91 6.36
C GLY A 82 7.59 9.45 5.01
N TYR A 83 6.75 8.74 4.28
CA TYR A 83 6.25 9.15 2.97
C TYR A 83 4.81 9.64 3.05
N ALA A 84 4.45 10.52 2.11
CA ALA A 84 3.08 11.01 1.99
C ALA A 84 2.18 9.93 1.38
N ALA A 85 1.02 9.71 2.02
CA ALA A 85 -0.02 8.83 1.49
C ALA A 85 -1.03 9.63 0.67
N PRO A 86 -1.78 8.98 -0.25
CA PRO A 86 -2.90 9.64 -0.92
C PRO A 86 -3.91 10.16 0.10
N ILE A 87 -4.44 11.36 -0.15
CA ILE A 87 -5.42 11.98 0.74
C ILE A 87 -6.81 11.54 0.30
N GLU A 88 -7.54 10.88 1.22
CA GLU A 88 -8.96 10.61 1.04
C GLU A 88 -9.77 11.74 1.67
N ASP A 89 -10.57 12.43 0.84
CA ASP A 89 -11.46 13.47 1.31
C ASP A 89 -12.82 12.84 1.65
N ILE A 90 -13.37 13.21 2.82
CA ILE A 90 -14.70 12.77 3.24
C ILE A 90 -15.78 13.17 2.22
N ARG A 91 -15.57 14.31 1.53
CA ARG A 91 -16.52 14.82 0.53
C ARG A 91 -16.46 14.06 -0.78
N THR A 92 -15.33 13.44 -1.08
CA THR A 92 -15.11 12.70 -2.32
C THR A 92 -14.45 11.36 -1.97
N PRO A 93 -15.22 10.41 -1.41
CA PRO A 93 -14.65 9.14 -1.01
C PRO A 93 -14.13 8.36 -2.22
N VAL A 94 -12.99 7.71 -2.04
CA VAL A 94 -12.41 6.85 -3.05
C VAL A 94 -13.23 5.56 -3.15
N LEU A 95 -13.59 5.20 -4.37
CA LEU A 95 -14.31 3.94 -4.64
C LEU A 95 -13.27 2.85 -4.98
N TYR A 96 -13.33 1.74 -4.27
CA TYR A 96 -12.44 0.60 -4.51
C TYR A 96 -13.13 -0.44 -5.39
N PRO A 97 -12.38 -1.11 -6.25
CA PRO A 97 -10.94 -0.99 -6.49
C PRO A 97 -10.53 0.38 -7.04
N ALA A 98 -9.39 0.88 -6.60
CA ALA A 98 -8.89 2.21 -6.94
C ALA A 98 -7.48 2.15 -7.53
N PHE A 99 -7.16 3.12 -8.38
CA PHE A 99 -5.84 3.23 -9.00
C PHE A 99 -5.30 4.64 -8.78
N PHE A 100 -4.09 4.72 -8.23
CA PHE A 100 -3.45 5.99 -7.89
C PHE A 100 -2.15 6.15 -8.66
N ILE A 101 -1.87 7.39 -9.10
CA ILE A 101 -0.62 7.76 -9.78
C ILE A 101 0.09 8.81 -8.94
N TYR A 102 1.40 8.67 -8.76
CA TYR A 102 2.22 9.67 -8.11
C TYR A 102 2.67 10.72 -9.12
N ASP A 103 2.22 11.96 -8.90
CA ASP A 103 2.64 13.10 -9.71
C ASP A 103 3.93 13.68 -9.11
N GLN A 104 5.07 13.39 -9.76
CA GLN A 104 6.38 13.82 -9.30
C GLN A 104 6.57 15.33 -9.36
N ASP A 105 5.94 16.01 -10.33
CA ASP A 105 6.07 17.46 -10.49
C ASP A 105 5.42 18.22 -9.34
N HIS A 106 4.35 17.68 -8.78
CA HIS A 106 3.59 18.30 -7.68
C HIS A 106 3.76 17.57 -6.35
N PHE A 107 4.55 16.50 -6.30
CA PHE A 107 4.77 15.66 -5.11
C PHE A 107 3.46 15.21 -4.47
N CYS A 108 2.48 14.83 -5.27
CA CYS A 108 1.17 14.40 -4.80
C CYS A 108 0.67 13.14 -5.52
N TRP A 109 -0.32 12.49 -4.89
CA TRP A 109 -0.99 11.34 -5.46
C TRP A 109 -2.28 11.79 -6.16
N LEU A 110 -2.52 11.25 -7.35
CA LEU A 110 -3.70 11.54 -8.13
C LEU A 110 -4.54 10.27 -8.28
N TYR A 111 -5.84 10.41 -8.03
CA TYR A 111 -6.78 9.32 -8.23
C TYR A 111 -7.16 9.23 -9.72
N MET A 112 -7.19 8.00 -10.28
CA MET A 112 -7.40 7.79 -11.71
C MET A 112 -8.65 8.47 -12.28
N ARG A 113 -9.71 8.57 -11.47
CA ARG A 113 -10.94 9.24 -11.89
C ARG A 113 -10.73 10.69 -12.32
N ASP A 114 -9.73 11.36 -11.74
CA ASP A 114 -9.42 12.77 -12.00
C ASP A 114 -8.42 12.96 -13.15
N LEU A 115 -7.99 11.86 -13.79
CA LEU A 115 -6.95 11.85 -14.81
C LEU A 115 -7.45 11.41 -16.19
N GLU A 116 -8.62 11.91 -16.61
CA GLU A 116 -9.26 11.49 -17.87
C GLU A 116 -8.38 11.70 -19.10
N GLU A 117 -7.53 12.72 -19.11
CA GLU A 117 -6.65 13.03 -20.25
C GLU A 117 -5.60 11.94 -20.52
N GLU A 118 -5.17 11.21 -19.47
CA GLU A 118 -4.19 10.11 -19.60
C GLU A 118 -4.84 8.74 -19.52
N TYR A 119 -6.13 8.67 -19.71
CA TYR A 119 -6.96 7.49 -19.44
C TYR A 119 -6.44 6.20 -20.11
N ASN A 120 -6.05 6.27 -21.39
CA ASN A 120 -5.63 5.08 -22.14
C ASN A 120 -4.37 4.43 -21.56
N ARG A 121 -3.36 5.24 -21.21
CA ARG A 121 -2.13 4.75 -20.60
C ARG A 121 -2.39 4.15 -19.22
N LEU A 122 -3.20 4.85 -18.43
CA LEU A 122 -3.57 4.39 -17.09
C LEU A 122 -4.39 3.11 -17.13
N LEU A 123 -5.23 2.95 -18.15
CA LEU A 123 -6.02 1.73 -18.34
C LEU A 123 -5.12 0.53 -18.61
N GLU A 124 -4.05 0.69 -19.39
CA GLU A 124 -3.06 -0.37 -19.61
C GLU A 124 -2.38 -0.79 -18.31
N LEU A 125 -1.95 0.17 -17.49
CA LEU A 125 -1.34 -0.12 -16.19
C LEU A 125 -2.32 -0.80 -15.25
N LYS A 126 -3.57 -0.35 -15.24
CA LYS A 126 -4.64 -0.98 -14.45
C LYS A 126 -4.87 -2.43 -14.86
N THR A 127 -4.92 -2.69 -16.15
CA THR A 127 -5.09 -4.05 -16.69
C THR A 127 -3.94 -4.95 -16.27
N THR A 128 -2.71 -4.44 -16.33
CA THR A 128 -1.51 -5.17 -15.87
C THR A 128 -1.64 -5.53 -14.38
N ALA A 129 -2.08 -4.60 -13.56
CA ALA A 129 -2.26 -4.81 -12.13
C ALA A 129 -3.35 -5.84 -11.83
N GLU A 130 -4.49 -5.76 -12.51
CA GLU A 130 -5.58 -6.71 -12.35
C GLU A 130 -5.15 -8.13 -12.73
N ASN A 131 -4.42 -8.28 -13.85
CA ASN A 131 -3.90 -9.57 -14.28
C ASN A 131 -2.90 -10.17 -13.29
N ALA A 132 -2.09 -9.33 -12.65
CA ALA A 132 -1.13 -9.79 -11.63
C ALA A 132 -1.84 -10.36 -10.40
N LEU A 133 -3.00 -9.81 -10.02
CA LEU A 133 -3.78 -10.31 -8.88
C LEU A 133 -4.54 -11.60 -9.19
N LEU A 134 -4.79 -11.91 -10.47
CA LEU A 134 -5.47 -13.15 -10.89
C LEU A 134 -4.54 -14.37 -10.85
N HIS A 135 -3.28 -14.18 -10.74
CA HIS A 135 -2.25 -15.21 -10.70
C HIS A 135 -1.57 -15.19 -9.33
#